data_d4d55de41db5919f847d681e1322bae0
#
_entry.id   d4d55de41db5919f847d681e1322bae0
#
_cell.length_a   1.000
_cell.length_b   1.000
_cell.length_c   1.000
_cell.angle_alpha   90.00
_cell.angle_beta   90.00
_cell.angle_gamma   90.00
#
_symmetry.space_group_name_H-M   'P 1'
#
loop_
_entity.id
_entity.type
_entity.pdbx_description
1 polymer ?
#
loop_
_entity_poly.entity_id
_entity_poly.type
_entity_poly.pdbx_seq_one_letter_code
_entity_poly.pdbx_strand_id
1 'polypeptide(L)'
;MDREEISRFSAELMNMLIQGSIGLSTIQGIELGFFDWIPHNKPITAQELAVQLGYDLGKVERWLRFAAVYGYISRSDGGYTLTTKGMLLRRGTPTPDLLGLHHMFSYFTKAIQHSKDAYLKGVGLDSITHGTISRDYIPRVASQLSKASVAFFQRAGLSTGHTILDLGCGDGSVLREIAKTLPGISATGVDMNIHTLELGKRKNIEMGLQDQIDLQAGDVTNMSRFPENAFDWVYAFNVFHFLPVNKREKFIREMLRISRYGIFFNQVIANSVQTLSVDVLLATLFTDYTGFFSETEADEIIRRVSAQHYAFMPVIQGESRLVSIYTVTHDLPLTRVADLPVDQRNLLQAKDIRTAKGLLTASPSLLTEIGLDSETVRKPVIRALFP
;
A
#
# COMPACT_ATOMS: atom_id res chain seq x y z
N MET A 1 28.56 20.35 26.09
CA MET A 1 27.40 20.73 25.32
C MET A 1 27.10 22.19 25.54
N ASP A 2 26.99 22.95 24.48
CA ASP A 2 26.69 24.37 24.52
C ASP A 2 25.20 24.57 24.96
N ARG A 3 24.97 25.62 25.77
CA ARG A 3 23.59 25.97 26.22
C ARG A 3 22.66 26.27 25.06
N GLU A 4 23.17 26.84 23.99
CA GLU A 4 22.40 27.17 22.78
C GLU A 4 21.99 25.90 22.01
N GLU A 5 22.87 24.93 21.93
CA GLU A 5 22.59 23.61 21.34
C GLU A 5 21.51 22.86 22.12
N ILE A 6 21.60 22.84 23.46
CA ILE A 6 20.58 22.23 24.32
C ILE A 6 19.20 22.91 24.15
N SER A 7 19.20 24.26 24.10
CA SER A 7 17.96 25.02 23.93
C SER A 7 17.31 24.74 22.58
N ARG A 8 18.08 24.70 21.49
CA ARG A 8 17.60 24.39 20.15
C ARG A 8 17.00 22.98 20.08
N PHE A 9 17.74 21.99 20.56
CA PHE A 9 17.25 20.59 20.57
C PHE A 9 15.99 20.43 21.42
N SER A 10 15.92 21.11 22.59
CA SER A 10 14.73 21.09 23.44
C SER A 10 13.51 21.68 22.72
N ALA A 11 13.70 22.75 21.96
CA ALA A 11 12.64 23.36 21.16
C ALA A 11 12.17 22.46 20.02
N GLU A 12 13.11 21.78 19.33
CA GLU A 12 12.78 20.80 18.29
C GLU A 12 11.98 19.63 18.87
N LEU A 13 12.41 19.05 19.99
CA LEU A 13 11.71 17.97 20.66
C LEU A 13 10.32 18.38 21.12
N MET A 14 10.19 19.58 21.71
CA MET A 14 8.90 20.13 22.11
C MET A 14 7.95 20.29 20.90
N ASN A 15 8.47 20.78 19.78
CA ASN A 15 7.67 20.90 18.56
C ASN A 15 7.17 19.53 18.04
N MET A 16 8.02 18.48 18.06
CA MET A 16 7.59 17.12 17.71
C MET A 16 6.46 16.62 18.62
N LEU A 17 6.56 16.86 19.93
CA LEU A 17 5.52 16.49 20.90
C LEU A 17 4.21 17.24 20.65
N ILE A 18 4.28 18.53 20.32
CA ILE A 18 3.12 19.35 19.98
C ILE A 18 2.45 18.82 18.70
N GLN A 19 3.22 18.54 17.64
CA GLN A 19 2.68 17.96 16.40
C GLN A 19 2.03 16.59 16.65
N GLY A 20 2.65 15.75 17.47
CA GLY A 20 2.09 14.48 17.91
C GLY A 20 0.76 14.65 18.64
N SER A 21 0.66 15.61 19.56
CA SER A 21 -0.59 15.89 20.31
C SER A 21 -1.70 16.42 19.42
N ILE A 22 -1.38 17.25 18.42
CA ILE A 22 -2.32 17.73 17.41
C ILE A 22 -2.88 16.55 16.62
N GLY A 23 -2.01 15.63 16.16
CA GLY A 23 -2.41 14.40 15.47
C GLY A 23 -3.37 13.55 16.31
N LEU A 24 -3.02 13.30 17.58
CA LEU A 24 -3.86 12.55 18.53
C LEU A 24 -5.22 13.20 18.77
N SER A 25 -5.25 14.52 18.95
CA SER A 25 -6.52 15.25 19.16
C SER A 25 -7.41 15.25 17.91
N THR A 26 -6.80 15.26 16.71
CA THR A 26 -7.51 15.11 15.43
C THR A 26 -8.13 13.73 15.32
N ILE A 27 -7.34 12.68 15.59
CA ILE A 27 -7.79 11.29 15.57
C ILE A 27 -8.90 11.07 16.59
N GLN A 28 -8.77 11.63 17.80
CA GLN A 28 -9.83 11.58 18.81
C GLN A 28 -11.15 12.15 18.26
N GLY A 29 -11.11 13.26 17.51
CA GLY A 29 -12.30 13.84 16.88
C GLY A 29 -12.94 12.93 15.83
N ILE A 30 -12.14 12.19 15.06
CA ILE A 30 -12.62 11.20 14.09
C ILE A 30 -13.28 10.03 14.84
N GLU A 31 -12.63 9.48 15.87
CA GLU A 31 -13.15 8.36 16.65
C GLU A 31 -14.46 8.68 17.36
N LEU A 32 -14.53 9.85 18.00
CA LEU A 32 -15.73 10.31 18.68
C LEU A 32 -16.83 10.76 17.70
N GLY A 33 -16.58 10.77 16.39
CA GLY A 33 -17.56 11.12 15.38
C GLY A 33 -17.85 12.62 15.27
N PHE A 34 -17.04 13.50 15.86
CA PHE A 34 -17.30 14.94 15.85
C PHE A 34 -17.40 15.50 14.43
N PHE A 35 -16.53 15.07 13.51
CA PHE A 35 -16.56 15.52 12.12
C PHE A 35 -17.81 15.04 11.36
N ASP A 36 -18.42 13.93 11.76
CA ASP A 36 -19.63 13.39 11.12
C ASP A 36 -20.88 14.15 11.57
N TRP A 37 -20.89 14.62 12.83
CA TRP A 37 -22.04 15.24 13.45
C TRP A 37 -22.06 16.76 13.36
N ILE A 38 -20.90 17.43 13.25
CA ILE A 38 -20.87 18.89 13.06
C ILE A 38 -21.30 19.21 11.62
N PRO A 39 -22.39 19.99 11.41
CA PRO A 39 -22.83 20.33 10.06
C PRO A 39 -21.89 21.33 9.39
N HIS A 40 -21.91 21.40 8.05
CA HIS A 40 -21.15 22.40 7.27
C HIS A 40 -22.02 23.61 6.86
N ASN A 41 -23.35 23.47 6.88
CA ASN A 41 -24.29 24.47 6.34
C ASN A 41 -25.15 25.17 7.40
N LYS A 42 -25.13 24.73 8.65
CA LYS A 42 -25.78 25.37 9.76
C LYS A 42 -24.97 25.19 11.05
N PRO A 43 -24.91 26.18 11.94
CA PRO A 43 -24.16 26.03 13.19
C PRO A 43 -24.83 25.02 14.13
N ILE A 44 -24.02 24.35 14.96
CA ILE A 44 -24.43 23.54 16.10
C ILE A 44 -23.73 24.04 17.36
N THR A 45 -24.43 24.14 18.45
CA THR A 45 -23.83 24.53 19.74
C THR A 45 -23.08 23.36 20.38
N ALA A 46 -22.14 23.65 21.28
CA ALA A 46 -21.46 22.63 22.07
C ALA A 46 -22.44 21.76 22.88
N GLN A 47 -23.47 22.40 23.44
CA GLN A 47 -24.49 21.70 24.20
C GLN A 47 -25.30 20.73 23.35
N GLU A 48 -25.75 21.14 22.15
CA GLU A 48 -26.48 20.28 21.25
C GLU A 48 -25.63 19.09 20.82
N LEU A 49 -24.36 19.33 20.46
CA LEU A 49 -23.43 18.27 20.06
C LEU A 49 -23.17 17.29 21.21
N ALA A 50 -22.97 17.80 22.44
CA ALA A 50 -22.75 16.97 23.61
C ALA A 50 -23.96 16.08 23.92
N VAL A 51 -25.18 16.64 23.87
CA VAL A 51 -26.43 15.89 24.08
C VAL A 51 -26.62 14.85 23.00
N GLN A 52 -26.39 15.18 21.71
CA GLN A 52 -26.60 14.31 20.59
C GLN A 52 -25.67 13.10 20.61
N LEU A 53 -24.43 13.26 21.10
CA LEU A 53 -23.43 12.20 21.18
C LEU A 53 -23.38 11.50 22.56
N GLY A 54 -24.09 12.02 23.56
CA GLY A 54 -24.03 11.51 24.93
C GLY A 54 -22.69 11.76 25.61
N TYR A 55 -22.01 12.88 25.31
CA TYR A 55 -20.70 13.21 25.84
C TYR A 55 -20.74 14.33 26.86
N ASP A 56 -19.70 14.40 27.71
CA ASP A 56 -19.50 15.47 28.68
C ASP A 56 -19.29 16.81 27.96
N LEU A 57 -20.11 17.82 28.29
CA LEU A 57 -20.08 19.13 27.66
C LEU A 57 -18.70 19.81 27.78
N GLY A 58 -18.07 19.74 28.95
CA GLY A 58 -16.80 20.40 29.16
C GLY A 58 -15.66 19.82 28.34
N LYS A 59 -15.72 18.50 28.04
CA LYS A 59 -14.78 17.84 27.13
C LYS A 59 -15.05 18.19 25.68
N VAL A 60 -16.32 18.21 25.27
CA VAL A 60 -16.74 18.65 23.93
C VAL A 60 -16.30 20.09 23.67
N GLU A 61 -16.49 21.02 24.59
CA GLU A 61 -16.05 22.41 24.44
C GLU A 61 -14.54 22.56 24.29
N ARG A 62 -13.75 21.76 25.03
CA ARG A 62 -12.27 21.77 24.90
C ARG A 62 -11.85 21.31 23.53
N TRP A 63 -12.45 20.23 23.04
CA TRP A 63 -12.14 19.72 21.69
C TRP A 63 -12.58 20.72 20.61
N LEU A 64 -13.76 21.32 20.71
CA LEU A 64 -14.23 22.31 19.75
C LEU A 64 -13.31 23.55 19.70
N ARG A 65 -12.78 24.00 20.85
CA ARG A 65 -11.77 25.07 20.88
C ARG A 65 -10.49 24.68 20.11
N PHE A 66 -9.98 23.47 20.34
CA PHE A 66 -8.84 22.94 19.57
C PHE A 66 -9.15 22.91 18.07
N ALA A 67 -10.28 22.34 17.69
CA ALA A 67 -10.67 22.16 16.30
C ALA A 67 -10.88 23.51 15.57
N ALA A 68 -11.39 24.54 16.29
CA ALA A 68 -11.55 25.89 15.76
C ALA A 68 -10.19 26.57 15.53
N VAL A 69 -9.28 26.49 16.51
CA VAL A 69 -7.92 27.07 16.38
C VAL A 69 -7.14 26.40 15.25
N TYR A 70 -7.29 25.09 15.07
CA TYR A 70 -6.60 24.36 14.03
C TYR A 70 -7.29 24.48 12.65
N GLY A 71 -8.46 25.14 12.59
CA GLY A 71 -9.17 25.45 11.35
C GLY A 71 -10.01 24.30 10.79
N TYR A 72 -10.34 23.28 11.59
CA TYR A 72 -11.27 22.22 11.19
C TYR A 72 -12.72 22.65 11.25
N ILE A 73 -13.04 23.56 12.15
CA ILE A 73 -14.38 24.15 12.31
C ILE A 73 -14.28 25.67 12.38
N SER A 74 -15.36 26.34 11.97
CA SER A 74 -15.54 27.77 12.14
C SER A 74 -16.51 28.01 13.31
N ARG A 75 -16.25 29.04 14.10
CA ARG A 75 -17.13 29.50 15.19
C ARG A 75 -17.90 30.74 14.76
N SER A 76 -19.19 30.80 15.07
CA SER A 76 -20.06 31.94 14.91
C SER A 76 -20.91 32.15 16.20
N ASP A 77 -21.74 33.18 16.24
CA ASP A 77 -22.65 33.42 17.38
C ASP A 77 -23.67 32.28 17.55
N GLY A 78 -24.01 31.55 16.48
CA GLY A 78 -24.92 30.40 16.50
C GLY A 78 -24.25 29.05 16.82
N GLY A 79 -22.94 29.01 17.01
CA GLY A 79 -22.21 27.75 17.28
C GLY A 79 -21.07 27.45 16.31
N TYR A 80 -20.93 26.19 15.95
CA TYR A 80 -19.79 25.66 15.16
C TYR A 80 -20.27 25.02 13.85
N THR A 81 -19.52 25.23 12.78
CA THR A 81 -19.72 24.58 11.47
C THR A 81 -18.42 23.98 10.98
N LEU A 82 -18.49 22.90 10.20
CA LEU A 82 -17.30 22.34 9.53
C LEU A 82 -16.77 23.28 8.46
N THR A 83 -15.45 23.45 8.43
CA THR A 83 -14.74 24.02 7.28
C THR A 83 -14.54 22.96 6.20
N THR A 84 -14.07 23.36 5.00
CA THR A 84 -13.63 22.42 3.95
C THR A 84 -12.57 21.44 4.48
N LYS A 85 -11.63 21.93 5.30
CA LYS A 85 -10.60 21.10 5.94
C LYS A 85 -11.21 20.07 6.90
N GLY A 86 -12.22 20.44 7.69
CA GLY A 86 -12.92 19.52 8.57
C GLY A 86 -13.80 18.51 7.83
N MET A 87 -14.40 18.89 6.70
CA MET A 87 -15.18 17.98 5.88
C MET A 87 -14.35 16.82 5.32
N LEU A 88 -13.06 17.05 5.04
CA LEU A 88 -12.14 15.99 4.60
C LEU A 88 -11.88 14.91 5.66
N LEU A 89 -12.24 15.15 6.93
CA LEU A 89 -12.06 14.22 8.04
C LEU A 89 -13.32 13.40 8.37
N ARG A 90 -14.40 13.57 7.60
CA ARG A 90 -15.63 12.78 7.74
C ARG A 90 -15.42 11.34 7.29
N ARG A 91 -16.10 10.41 7.93
CA ARG A 91 -16.16 9.02 7.47
C ARG A 91 -16.77 8.96 6.06
N GLY A 92 -16.19 8.14 5.21
CA GLY A 92 -16.67 7.98 3.83
C GLY A 92 -16.24 9.06 2.86
N THR A 93 -15.42 10.05 3.28
CA THR A 93 -14.76 10.97 2.36
C THR A 93 -13.57 10.31 1.67
N PRO A 94 -13.08 10.86 0.53
CA PRO A 94 -11.93 10.32 -0.17
C PRO A 94 -10.57 10.51 0.53
N THR A 95 -10.54 10.98 1.78
CA THR A 95 -9.29 11.16 2.55
C THR A 95 -9.05 9.99 3.52
N PRO A 96 -8.81 8.83 3.05
CA PRO A 96 -8.82 7.56 3.75
C PRO A 96 -7.53 7.29 4.49
N ASP A 97 -6.41 7.92 4.07
CA ASP A 97 -5.12 7.81 4.74
C ASP A 97 -5.19 8.32 6.19
N LEU A 98 -6.01 9.35 6.43
CA LEU A 98 -6.25 9.86 7.77
C LEU A 98 -7.06 8.90 8.66
N LEU A 99 -8.00 8.15 8.09
CA LEU A 99 -8.76 7.13 8.83
C LEU A 99 -7.91 5.89 9.15
N GLY A 100 -6.87 5.63 8.35
CA GLY A 100 -5.86 4.61 8.63
C GLY A 100 -4.87 5.04 9.74
N LEU A 101 -4.53 6.32 9.79
CA LEU A 101 -3.58 6.86 10.79
C LEU A 101 -4.02 6.61 12.24
N HIS A 102 -5.30 6.66 12.54
CA HIS A 102 -5.80 6.36 13.88
C HIS A 102 -5.44 4.94 14.34
N HIS A 103 -5.59 3.94 13.48
CA HIS A 103 -5.17 2.59 13.80
C HIS A 103 -3.64 2.50 13.96
N MET A 104 -2.87 3.17 13.10
CA MET A 104 -1.41 3.26 13.26
C MET A 104 -1.02 3.87 14.62
N PHE A 105 -1.64 4.97 15.05
CA PHE A 105 -1.36 5.55 16.36
C PHE A 105 -1.74 4.63 17.53
N SER A 106 -2.83 3.88 17.42
CA SER A 106 -3.18 2.84 18.39
C SER A 106 -2.07 1.79 18.49
N TYR A 107 -1.44 1.41 17.36
CA TYR A 107 -0.32 0.47 17.34
C TYR A 107 0.96 1.06 17.90
N PHE A 108 1.29 2.28 17.55
CA PHE A 108 2.46 2.97 18.09
C PHE A 108 2.38 3.09 19.62
N THR A 109 1.18 3.37 20.15
CA THR A 109 0.95 3.36 21.60
C THR A 109 1.21 1.98 22.19
N LYS A 110 0.73 0.89 21.57
CA LYS A 110 1.00 -0.47 21.99
C LYS A 110 2.49 -0.83 21.88
N ALA A 111 3.16 -0.43 20.77
CA ALA A 111 4.60 -0.64 20.61
C ALA A 111 5.39 0.02 21.74
N ILE A 112 5.06 1.25 22.12
CA ILE A 112 5.72 1.95 23.24
C ILE A 112 5.48 1.21 24.56
N GLN A 113 4.26 0.74 24.84
CA GLN A 113 3.93 0.00 26.05
C GLN A 113 4.68 -1.33 26.14
N HIS A 114 4.94 -2.01 25.02
CA HIS A 114 5.64 -3.29 24.94
C HIS A 114 7.15 -3.17 24.69
N SER A 115 7.67 -1.97 24.44
CA SER A 115 9.07 -1.79 24.01
C SER A 115 10.08 -2.39 24.96
N LYS A 116 9.88 -2.29 26.28
CA LYS A 116 10.81 -2.89 27.27
C LYS A 116 10.90 -4.41 27.11
N ASP A 117 9.79 -5.11 26.99
CA ASP A 117 9.76 -6.56 26.81
C ASP A 117 10.29 -6.97 25.42
N ALA A 118 9.94 -6.23 24.38
CA ALA A 118 10.45 -6.46 23.03
C ALA A 118 11.98 -6.39 22.97
N TYR A 119 12.57 -5.34 23.56
CA TYR A 119 14.03 -5.15 23.53
C TYR A 119 14.79 -6.08 24.48
N LEU A 120 14.21 -6.45 25.63
CA LEU A 120 14.87 -7.34 26.60
C LEU A 120 14.74 -8.82 26.23
N LYS A 121 13.59 -9.21 25.67
CA LYS A 121 13.23 -10.63 25.50
C LYS A 121 13.13 -11.04 24.01
N GLY A 122 13.20 -10.08 23.08
CA GLY A 122 12.94 -10.31 21.67
C GLY A 122 11.49 -10.75 21.39
N VAL A 123 10.54 -10.39 22.26
CA VAL A 123 9.15 -10.82 22.17
C VAL A 123 8.27 -9.62 21.86
N GLY A 124 7.75 -9.57 20.64
CA GLY A 124 6.67 -8.67 20.23
C GLY A 124 5.31 -9.38 20.23
N LEU A 125 4.32 -8.72 19.61
CA LEU A 125 3.04 -9.36 19.33
C LEU A 125 3.18 -10.17 18.03
N ASP A 126 2.59 -11.36 17.98
CA ASP A 126 2.48 -12.12 16.74
C ASP A 126 1.47 -11.44 15.80
N SER A 127 1.88 -11.13 14.56
CA SER A 127 1.04 -10.47 13.56
C SER A 127 -0.21 -11.30 13.20
N ILE A 128 -0.13 -12.61 13.33
CA ILE A 128 -1.21 -13.55 13.00
C ILE A 128 -2.24 -13.61 14.12
N THR A 129 -1.80 -13.79 15.37
CA THR A 129 -2.68 -13.97 16.53
C THR A 129 -3.26 -12.65 17.08
N HIS A 130 -2.53 -11.55 16.95
CA HIS A 130 -3.01 -10.22 17.38
C HIS A 130 -3.67 -9.44 16.24
N GLY A 131 -4.28 -10.15 15.31
CA GLY A 131 -4.88 -9.69 14.06
C GLY A 131 -5.99 -8.62 14.12
N THR A 132 -6.10 -7.86 15.22
CA THR A 132 -6.88 -6.61 15.22
C THR A 132 -6.35 -5.60 14.21
N ILE A 133 -5.04 -5.64 13.91
CA ILE A 133 -4.42 -4.85 12.84
C ILE A 133 -4.97 -5.26 11.48
N SER A 134 -4.88 -6.54 11.18
CA SER A 134 -5.36 -7.07 9.90
C SER A 134 -6.87 -6.94 9.75
N ARG A 135 -7.65 -6.95 10.83
CA ARG A 135 -9.10 -6.87 10.77
C ARG A 135 -9.64 -5.47 10.47
N ASP A 136 -9.09 -4.44 11.08
CA ASP A 136 -9.67 -3.09 11.04
C ASP A 136 -8.87 -2.09 10.19
N TYR A 137 -7.53 -2.20 10.17
CA TYR A 137 -6.64 -1.30 9.44
C TYR A 137 -6.40 -1.73 7.99
N ILE A 138 -5.96 -2.99 7.79
CA ILE A 138 -5.60 -3.49 6.45
C ILE A 138 -6.76 -3.37 5.47
N PRO A 139 -8.02 -3.75 5.77
CA PRO A 139 -9.10 -3.62 4.81
C PRO A 139 -9.41 -2.17 4.41
N ARG A 140 -9.16 -1.20 5.29
CA ARG A 140 -9.39 0.22 4.99
C ARG A 140 -8.28 0.80 4.13
N VAL A 141 -7.03 0.53 4.46
CA VAL A 141 -5.87 0.96 3.67
C VAL A 141 -5.81 0.20 2.35
N ALA A 142 -6.06 -1.10 2.36
CA ALA A 142 -6.07 -1.92 1.15
C ALA A 142 -7.14 -1.48 0.15
N SER A 143 -8.33 -1.06 0.59
CA SER A 143 -9.39 -0.57 -0.31
C SER A 143 -8.95 0.64 -1.14
N GLN A 144 -8.00 1.42 -0.71
CA GLN A 144 -7.55 2.64 -1.39
C GLN A 144 -6.27 2.41 -2.17
N LEU A 145 -5.36 1.64 -1.58
CA LEU A 145 -4.19 1.15 -2.30
C LEU A 145 -4.63 0.24 -3.45
N SER A 146 -5.77 -0.47 -3.32
CA SER A 146 -6.25 -1.37 -4.36
C SER A 146 -6.56 -0.69 -5.68
N LYS A 147 -7.16 0.50 -5.70
CA LYS A 147 -7.41 1.23 -6.96
C LYS A 147 -6.12 1.63 -7.65
N ALA A 148 -5.15 2.15 -6.90
CA ALA A 148 -3.84 2.49 -7.42
C ALA A 148 -3.09 1.23 -7.90
N SER A 149 -3.20 0.14 -7.15
CA SER A 149 -2.60 -1.16 -7.50
C SER A 149 -3.21 -1.74 -8.76
N VAL A 150 -4.54 -1.71 -8.93
CA VAL A 150 -5.22 -2.19 -10.14
C VAL A 150 -4.79 -1.36 -11.36
N ALA A 151 -4.74 -0.04 -11.23
CA ALA A 151 -4.23 0.81 -12.31
C ALA A 151 -2.79 0.50 -12.69
N PHE A 152 -1.93 0.18 -11.70
CA PHE A 152 -0.58 -0.28 -11.94
C PHE A 152 -0.55 -1.64 -12.65
N PHE A 153 -1.34 -2.62 -12.20
CA PHE A 153 -1.40 -3.96 -12.81
C PHE A 153 -1.89 -3.91 -14.27
N GLN A 154 -2.91 -3.09 -14.56
CA GLN A 154 -3.41 -2.90 -15.92
C GLN A 154 -2.33 -2.29 -16.84
N ARG A 155 -1.59 -1.29 -16.34
CA ARG A 155 -0.46 -0.73 -17.09
C ARG A 155 0.65 -1.74 -17.33
N ALA A 156 0.84 -2.67 -16.39
CA ALA A 156 1.85 -3.71 -16.48
C ALA A 156 1.39 -4.95 -17.26
N GLY A 157 0.13 -5.02 -17.71
CA GLY A 157 -0.36 -6.09 -18.60
C GLY A 157 -1.50 -6.95 -18.08
N LEU A 158 -1.98 -6.74 -16.84
CA LEU A 158 -3.15 -7.47 -16.35
C LEU A 158 -4.39 -7.06 -17.12
N SER A 159 -5.11 -8.03 -17.68
CA SER A 159 -6.30 -7.80 -18.50
C SER A 159 -7.43 -8.78 -18.16
N THR A 160 -8.58 -8.56 -18.77
CA THR A 160 -9.77 -9.43 -18.64
C THR A 160 -9.45 -10.87 -19.04
N GLY A 161 -9.96 -11.84 -18.30
CA GLY A 161 -9.77 -13.26 -18.56
C GLY A 161 -8.46 -13.87 -18.01
N HIS A 162 -7.55 -13.04 -17.47
CA HIS A 162 -6.34 -13.55 -16.85
C HIS A 162 -6.62 -14.23 -15.49
N THR A 163 -5.72 -15.14 -15.13
CA THR A 163 -5.64 -15.74 -13.79
C THR A 163 -4.61 -15.01 -12.95
N ILE A 164 -4.93 -14.72 -11.68
CA ILE A 164 -4.03 -13.99 -10.78
C ILE A 164 -3.94 -14.65 -9.41
N LEU A 165 -2.74 -14.74 -8.86
CA LEU A 165 -2.48 -15.18 -7.49
C LEU A 165 -1.99 -14.02 -6.63
N ASP A 166 -2.63 -13.83 -5.47
CA ASP A 166 -2.23 -12.88 -4.42
C ASP A 166 -1.61 -13.63 -3.24
N LEU A 167 -0.33 -13.41 -2.99
CA LEU A 167 0.41 -14.00 -1.88
C LEU A 167 0.46 -13.02 -0.70
N GLY A 168 -0.19 -13.38 0.40
CA GLY A 168 -0.46 -12.49 1.54
C GLY A 168 -1.68 -11.62 1.30
N CYS A 169 -2.76 -12.23 0.81
CA CYS A 169 -3.95 -11.53 0.32
C CYS A 169 -4.78 -10.83 1.40
N GLY A 170 -4.53 -11.11 2.68
CA GLY A 170 -5.37 -10.62 3.77
C GLY A 170 -6.85 -11.03 3.57
N ASP A 171 -7.75 -10.05 3.59
CA ASP A 171 -9.18 -10.27 3.33
C ASP A 171 -9.56 -10.28 1.84
N GLY A 172 -8.60 -10.23 0.92
CA GLY A 172 -8.83 -10.20 -0.53
C GLY A 172 -9.35 -8.87 -1.08
N SER A 173 -9.14 -7.75 -0.38
CA SER A 173 -9.62 -6.42 -0.82
C SER A 173 -9.11 -6.03 -2.19
N VAL A 174 -7.84 -6.30 -2.48
CA VAL A 174 -7.21 -5.99 -3.78
C VAL A 174 -7.82 -6.87 -4.88
N LEU A 175 -8.00 -8.17 -4.60
CA LEU A 175 -8.64 -9.10 -5.55
C LEU A 175 -10.07 -8.69 -5.88
N ARG A 176 -10.84 -8.22 -4.90
CA ARG A 176 -12.20 -7.69 -5.13
C ARG A 176 -12.20 -6.47 -6.05
N GLU A 177 -11.25 -5.57 -5.88
CA GLU A 177 -11.15 -4.40 -6.76
C GLU A 177 -10.70 -4.78 -8.17
N ILE A 178 -9.79 -5.75 -8.30
CA ILE A 178 -9.40 -6.33 -9.59
C ILE A 178 -10.63 -6.94 -10.29
N ALA A 179 -11.38 -7.80 -9.61
CA ALA A 179 -12.54 -8.49 -10.17
C ALA A 179 -13.64 -7.53 -10.61
N LYS A 180 -13.85 -6.42 -9.90
CA LYS A 180 -14.79 -5.36 -10.29
C LYS A 180 -14.35 -4.60 -11.54
N THR A 181 -13.05 -4.37 -11.66
CA THR A 181 -12.48 -3.53 -12.73
C THR A 181 -12.24 -4.33 -14.00
N LEU A 182 -11.92 -5.62 -13.87
CA LEU A 182 -11.58 -6.54 -14.94
C LEU A 182 -12.52 -7.76 -14.92
N PRO A 183 -13.69 -7.69 -15.58
CA PRO A 183 -14.63 -8.81 -15.63
C PRO A 183 -14.01 -10.07 -16.20
N GLY A 184 -14.38 -11.25 -15.66
CA GLY A 184 -13.91 -12.54 -16.14
C GLY A 184 -12.52 -12.94 -15.64
N ILE A 185 -11.91 -12.16 -14.75
CA ILE A 185 -10.67 -12.56 -14.09
C ILE A 185 -10.95 -13.72 -13.12
N SER A 186 -10.02 -14.66 -13.00
CA SER A 186 -10.03 -15.69 -11.97
C SER A 186 -8.91 -15.42 -10.98
N ALA A 187 -9.26 -15.23 -9.72
CA ALA A 187 -8.35 -14.77 -8.69
C ALA A 187 -8.23 -15.75 -7.53
N THR A 188 -7.01 -16.09 -7.14
CA THR A 188 -6.73 -16.88 -5.95
C THR A 188 -5.95 -16.02 -4.95
N GLY A 189 -6.35 -16.03 -3.69
CA GLY A 189 -5.63 -15.39 -2.61
C GLY A 189 -5.15 -16.41 -1.58
N VAL A 190 -3.92 -16.25 -1.11
CA VAL A 190 -3.33 -17.08 -0.07
C VAL A 190 -2.89 -16.23 1.10
N ASP A 191 -3.31 -16.61 2.31
CA ASP A 191 -2.88 -15.95 3.55
C ASP A 191 -2.82 -16.96 4.69
N MET A 192 -1.97 -16.70 5.69
CA MET A 192 -1.90 -17.54 6.89
C MET A 192 -3.01 -17.24 7.90
N ASN A 193 -3.58 -16.04 7.85
CA ASN A 193 -4.59 -15.58 8.80
C ASN A 193 -5.99 -16.05 8.40
N ILE A 194 -6.38 -17.21 8.94
CA ILE A 194 -7.68 -17.84 8.67
C ILE A 194 -8.85 -16.90 9.01
N HIS A 195 -8.75 -16.13 10.09
CA HIS A 195 -9.81 -15.21 10.50
C HIS A 195 -10.05 -14.09 9.45
N THR A 196 -8.98 -13.53 8.92
CA THR A 196 -9.05 -12.51 7.88
C THR A 196 -9.61 -13.10 6.57
N LEU A 197 -9.22 -14.33 6.22
CA LEU A 197 -9.77 -15.05 5.06
C LEU A 197 -11.28 -15.27 5.19
N GLU A 198 -11.77 -15.68 6.36
CA GLU A 198 -13.21 -15.90 6.59
C GLU A 198 -14.01 -14.58 6.48
N LEU A 199 -13.46 -13.46 6.92
CA LEU A 199 -14.07 -12.15 6.68
C LEU A 199 -14.11 -11.83 5.18
N GLY A 200 -13.03 -12.12 4.46
CA GLY A 200 -12.93 -11.92 3.02
C GLY A 200 -13.94 -12.76 2.24
N LYS A 201 -14.06 -14.05 2.56
CA LYS A 201 -15.04 -14.96 1.93
C LYS A 201 -16.47 -14.45 2.10
N ARG A 202 -16.85 -14.02 3.31
CA ARG A 202 -18.16 -13.41 3.54
C ARG A 202 -18.41 -12.20 2.66
N LYS A 203 -17.45 -11.28 2.58
CA LYS A 203 -17.53 -10.11 1.69
C LYS A 203 -17.63 -10.50 0.21
N ASN A 204 -16.93 -11.55 -0.22
CA ASN A 204 -17.00 -12.04 -1.60
C ASN A 204 -18.43 -12.53 -1.91
N ILE A 205 -19.08 -13.26 -0.98
CA ILE A 205 -20.49 -13.71 -1.12
C ILE A 205 -21.43 -12.49 -1.17
N GLU A 206 -21.31 -11.54 -0.24
CA GLU A 206 -22.12 -10.31 -0.21
C GLU A 206 -22.05 -9.51 -1.52
N MET A 207 -20.92 -9.60 -2.22
CA MET A 207 -20.66 -8.88 -3.46
C MET A 207 -20.86 -9.71 -4.73
N GLY A 208 -21.26 -10.99 -4.62
CA GLY A 208 -21.43 -11.89 -5.75
C GLY A 208 -20.13 -12.25 -6.48
N LEU A 209 -19.00 -12.25 -5.76
CA LEU A 209 -17.67 -12.51 -6.31
C LEU A 209 -17.08 -13.87 -5.88
N GLN A 210 -17.85 -14.72 -5.19
CA GLN A 210 -17.40 -16.02 -4.66
C GLN A 210 -16.94 -17.00 -5.75
N ASP A 211 -17.47 -16.89 -6.96
CA ASP A 211 -17.11 -17.76 -8.09
C ASP A 211 -15.88 -17.25 -8.86
N GLN A 212 -15.45 -16.01 -8.59
CA GLN A 212 -14.30 -15.38 -9.25
C GLN A 212 -13.07 -15.31 -8.32
N ILE A 213 -13.28 -15.32 -6.99
CA ILE A 213 -12.21 -15.13 -6.00
C ILE A 213 -12.22 -16.28 -5.01
N ASP A 214 -11.18 -17.12 -5.08
CA ASP A 214 -10.93 -18.19 -4.13
C ASP A 214 -9.88 -17.76 -3.08
N LEU A 215 -10.24 -17.75 -1.79
CA LEU A 215 -9.36 -17.39 -0.68
C LEU A 215 -8.98 -18.66 0.09
N GLN A 216 -7.69 -18.95 0.15
CA GLN A 216 -7.12 -20.19 0.69
C GLN A 216 -6.18 -19.91 1.86
N ALA A 217 -6.28 -20.73 2.93
CA ALA A 217 -5.29 -20.73 4.00
C ALA A 217 -3.97 -21.37 3.52
N GLY A 218 -2.85 -20.72 3.84
CA GLY A 218 -1.54 -21.27 3.50
C GLY A 218 -0.37 -20.36 3.81
N ASP A 219 0.79 -20.98 4.00
CA ASP A 219 2.06 -20.29 4.14
C ASP A 219 2.58 -19.89 2.75
N VAL A 220 2.72 -18.59 2.52
CA VAL A 220 3.20 -18.02 1.27
C VAL A 220 4.67 -18.38 0.97
N THR A 221 5.44 -18.83 1.96
CA THR A 221 6.82 -19.31 1.76
C THR A 221 6.87 -20.73 1.18
N ASN A 222 5.75 -21.46 1.20
CA ASN A 222 5.61 -22.81 0.64
C ASN A 222 4.68 -22.80 -0.57
N MET A 223 5.23 -22.50 -1.73
CA MET A 223 4.53 -22.47 -3.02
C MET A 223 4.59 -23.78 -3.81
N SER A 224 5.11 -24.87 -3.21
CA SER A 224 5.29 -26.17 -3.89
C SER A 224 3.98 -26.79 -4.41
N ARG A 225 2.85 -26.41 -3.83
CA ARG A 225 1.50 -26.84 -4.25
C ARG A 225 1.09 -26.27 -5.63
N PHE A 226 1.72 -25.20 -6.08
CA PHE A 226 1.42 -24.60 -7.36
C PHE A 226 2.44 -25.10 -8.41
N PRO A 227 1.98 -25.65 -9.53
CA PRO A 227 2.85 -26.01 -10.63
C PRO A 227 3.48 -24.79 -11.29
N GLU A 228 4.46 -25.03 -12.14
CA GLU A 228 5.05 -23.98 -12.97
C GLU A 228 4.01 -23.39 -13.93
N ASN A 229 4.02 -22.05 -14.10
CA ASN A 229 3.09 -21.32 -14.95
C ASN A 229 1.60 -21.51 -14.60
N ALA A 230 1.28 -21.76 -13.32
CA ALA A 230 -0.09 -22.01 -12.86
C ALA A 230 -1.02 -20.79 -12.99
N PHE A 231 -0.48 -19.60 -12.93
CA PHE A 231 -1.21 -18.34 -13.05
C PHE A 231 -0.59 -17.43 -14.10
N ASP A 232 -1.40 -16.59 -14.72
CA ASP A 232 -0.88 -15.60 -15.66
C ASP A 232 -0.04 -14.55 -14.93
N TRP A 233 -0.52 -14.09 -13.78
CA TRP A 233 0.17 -13.12 -12.93
C TRP A 233 0.20 -13.55 -11.47
N VAL A 234 1.29 -13.19 -10.78
CA VAL A 234 1.42 -13.40 -9.34
C VAL A 234 1.84 -12.08 -8.70
N TYR A 235 1.21 -11.73 -7.59
CA TYR A 235 1.65 -10.55 -6.86
C TYR A 235 1.77 -10.79 -5.35
N ALA A 236 2.55 -9.93 -4.68
CA ALA A 236 2.73 -9.92 -3.24
C ALA A 236 2.95 -8.47 -2.77
N PHE A 237 1.99 -7.91 -2.06
CA PHE A 237 2.09 -6.56 -1.54
C PHE A 237 2.09 -6.56 -0.02
N ASN A 238 3.03 -5.81 0.58
CA ASN A 238 3.20 -5.70 2.03
C ASN A 238 3.47 -7.03 2.75
N VAL A 239 4.17 -7.95 2.08
CA VAL A 239 4.51 -9.28 2.60
C VAL A 239 6.00 -9.38 2.98
N PHE A 240 6.87 -8.72 2.22
CA PHE A 240 8.31 -8.93 2.31
C PHE A 240 8.92 -8.61 3.68
N HIS A 241 8.35 -7.67 4.41
CA HIS A 241 8.82 -7.29 5.73
C HIS A 241 8.47 -8.31 6.84
N PHE A 242 7.74 -9.36 6.49
CA PHE A 242 7.53 -10.56 7.33
C PHE A 242 8.34 -11.78 6.82
N LEU A 243 9.06 -11.66 5.71
CA LEU A 243 9.91 -12.72 5.18
C LEU A 243 11.35 -12.55 5.65
N PRO A 244 12.00 -13.60 6.18
CA PRO A 244 13.42 -13.56 6.47
C PRO A 244 14.23 -13.03 5.26
N VAL A 245 15.16 -12.10 5.52
CA VAL A 245 15.92 -11.40 4.47
C VAL A 245 16.55 -12.39 3.48
N ASN A 246 17.16 -13.46 3.98
CA ASN A 246 17.78 -14.51 3.16
C ASN A 246 16.79 -15.36 2.33
N LYS A 247 15.49 -15.21 2.55
CA LYS A 247 14.45 -15.92 1.78
C LYS A 247 13.78 -15.05 0.72
N ARG A 248 13.95 -13.72 0.76
CA ARG A 248 13.26 -12.77 -0.12
C ARG A 248 13.54 -13.03 -1.60
N GLU A 249 14.79 -13.25 -1.97
CA GLU A 249 15.14 -13.58 -3.37
C GLU A 249 14.53 -14.90 -3.81
N LYS A 250 14.61 -15.95 -2.99
CA LYS A 250 13.97 -17.23 -3.29
C LYS A 250 12.47 -17.09 -3.47
N PHE A 251 11.81 -16.28 -2.64
CA PHE A 251 10.39 -15.99 -2.74
C PHE A 251 10.03 -15.36 -4.09
N ILE A 252 10.78 -14.36 -4.55
CA ILE A 252 10.59 -13.74 -5.87
C ILE A 252 10.79 -14.76 -6.99
N ARG A 253 11.81 -15.63 -6.92
CA ARG A 253 12.05 -16.68 -7.91
C ARG A 253 10.91 -17.70 -7.96
N GLU A 254 10.35 -18.07 -6.82
CA GLU A 254 9.17 -18.94 -6.76
C GLU A 254 7.91 -18.24 -7.34
N MET A 255 7.70 -16.97 -7.08
CA MET A 255 6.64 -16.21 -7.74
C MET A 255 6.80 -16.25 -9.27
N LEU A 256 8.01 -16.06 -9.78
CA LEU A 256 8.31 -16.16 -11.22
C LEU A 256 8.08 -17.57 -11.77
N ARG A 257 8.44 -18.60 -11.03
CA ARG A 257 8.23 -20.01 -11.44
C ARG A 257 6.74 -20.31 -11.66
N ILE A 258 5.88 -19.84 -10.79
CA ILE A 258 4.45 -20.12 -10.84
C ILE A 258 3.68 -19.15 -11.73
N SER A 259 4.30 -18.08 -12.22
CA SER A 259 3.71 -17.11 -13.14
C SER A 259 4.04 -17.41 -14.59
N ARG A 260 3.07 -17.22 -15.48
CA ARG A 260 3.25 -17.37 -16.94
C ARG A 260 3.79 -16.08 -17.56
N TYR A 261 3.26 -14.93 -17.19
CA TYR A 261 3.59 -13.64 -17.79
C TYR A 261 4.48 -12.78 -16.90
N GLY A 262 4.34 -12.88 -15.60
CA GLY A 262 5.18 -12.11 -14.70
C GLY A 262 4.60 -11.91 -13.31
N ILE A 263 5.31 -11.09 -12.55
CA ILE A 263 4.99 -10.83 -11.15
C ILE A 263 4.93 -9.35 -10.84
N PHE A 264 4.18 -9.01 -9.81
CA PHE A 264 4.11 -7.69 -9.22
C PHE A 264 4.41 -7.76 -7.73
N PHE A 265 5.17 -6.82 -7.21
CA PHE A 265 5.39 -6.71 -5.77
C PHE A 265 5.80 -5.30 -5.37
N ASN A 266 5.70 -4.98 -4.11
CA ASN A 266 6.22 -3.74 -3.57
C ASN A 266 7.44 -3.99 -2.68
N GLN A 267 8.37 -3.03 -2.71
CA GLN A 267 9.50 -2.93 -1.80
C GLN A 267 9.36 -1.62 -1.03
N VAL A 268 9.11 -1.70 0.27
CA VAL A 268 9.23 -0.52 1.15
C VAL A 268 10.69 -0.35 1.52
N ILE A 269 11.24 0.83 1.25
CA ILE A 269 12.66 1.11 1.44
C ILE A 269 12.88 1.90 2.73
N ALA A 270 13.71 1.38 3.63
CA ALA A 270 14.07 2.03 4.88
C ALA A 270 15.20 3.06 4.66
N ASN A 271 14.91 4.18 4.01
CA ASN A 271 15.90 5.22 3.67
C ASN A 271 15.49 6.64 4.06
N SER A 272 14.29 6.83 4.58
CA SER A 272 13.82 8.12 5.08
C SER A 272 13.56 8.07 6.58
N VAL A 273 13.52 9.24 7.23
CA VAL A 273 13.14 9.33 8.64
C VAL A 273 11.76 8.70 8.89
N GLN A 274 10.85 8.86 7.95
CA GLN A 274 9.50 8.30 8.02
C GLN A 274 9.53 6.76 8.00
N THR A 275 10.18 6.14 7.02
CA THR A 275 10.23 4.67 6.93
C THR A 275 11.05 4.06 8.05
N LEU A 276 12.18 4.67 8.44
CA LEU A 276 13.00 4.20 9.56
C LEU A 276 12.25 4.26 10.89
N SER A 277 11.46 5.32 11.15
CA SER A 277 10.67 5.41 12.39
C SER A 277 9.57 4.36 12.45
N VAL A 278 8.90 4.11 11.32
CA VAL A 278 7.88 3.04 11.21
C VAL A 278 8.53 1.66 11.37
N ASP A 279 9.69 1.43 10.77
CA ASP A 279 10.46 0.19 10.85
C ASP A 279 10.77 -0.17 12.32
N VAL A 280 11.29 0.78 13.10
CA VAL A 280 11.56 0.61 14.55
C VAL A 280 10.29 0.23 15.32
N LEU A 281 9.16 0.89 15.03
CA LEU A 281 7.91 0.62 15.74
C LEU A 281 7.32 -0.73 15.38
N LEU A 282 7.37 -1.14 14.11
CA LEU A 282 6.93 -2.45 13.66
C LEU A 282 7.81 -3.58 14.22
N ALA A 283 9.12 -3.38 14.27
CA ALA A 283 10.07 -4.32 14.90
C ALA A 283 9.82 -4.49 16.40
N THR A 284 9.35 -3.44 17.08
CA THR A 284 8.94 -3.50 18.48
C THR A 284 7.59 -4.21 18.66
N LEU A 285 6.69 -4.01 17.70
CA LEU A 285 5.31 -4.50 17.79
C LEU A 285 5.18 -5.98 17.42
N PHE A 286 5.90 -6.44 16.39
CA PHE A 286 5.75 -7.80 15.86
C PHE A 286 7.01 -8.65 16.00
N THR A 287 6.85 -9.84 16.54
CA THR A 287 7.95 -10.84 16.69
C THR A 287 8.44 -11.34 15.33
N ASP A 288 7.54 -11.48 14.36
CA ASP A 288 7.80 -12.02 13.04
C ASP A 288 8.17 -10.94 12.00
N TYR A 289 8.28 -9.69 12.42
CA TYR A 289 8.73 -8.60 11.55
C TYR A 289 10.23 -8.69 11.28
N THR A 290 10.63 -8.66 10.03
CA THR A 290 12.02 -8.83 9.58
C THR A 290 12.63 -7.56 8.97
N GLY A 291 11.89 -6.47 8.94
CA GLY A 291 12.32 -5.16 8.45
C GLY A 291 11.97 -4.89 6.99
N PHE A 292 11.98 -3.61 6.64
CA PHE A 292 11.88 -3.14 5.26
C PHE A 292 13.16 -3.46 4.47
N PHE A 293 13.14 -3.24 3.17
CA PHE A 293 14.36 -3.37 2.36
C PHE A 293 15.33 -2.23 2.64
N SER A 294 16.62 -2.54 2.67
CA SER A 294 17.62 -1.52 2.40
C SER A 294 17.67 -1.22 0.89
N GLU A 295 18.14 -0.05 0.52
CA GLU A 295 18.31 0.33 -0.89
C GLU A 295 19.20 -0.67 -1.64
N THR A 296 20.34 -1.02 -1.00
CA THR A 296 21.29 -1.99 -1.55
C THR A 296 20.68 -3.37 -1.75
N GLU A 297 19.94 -3.88 -0.75
CA GLU A 297 19.25 -5.16 -0.85
C GLU A 297 18.23 -5.17 -1.99
N ALA A 298 17.41 -4.11 -2.09
CA ALA A 298 16.40 -3.98 -3.13
C ALA A 298 17.02 -4.01 -4.53
N ASP A 299 18.07 -3.24 -4.75
CA ASP A 299 18.76 -3.15 -6.04
C ASP A 299 19.49 -4.44 -6.40
N GLU A 300 20.14 -5.09 -5.42
CA GLU A 300 20.83 -6.36 -5.63
C GLU A 300 19.87 -7.49 -5.97
N ILE A 301 18.75 -7.62 -5.26
CA ILE A 301 17.75 -8.66 -5.56
C ILE A 301 17.20 -8.45 -6.97
N ILE A 302 16.79 -7.23 -7.33
CA ILE A 302 16.28 -6.94 -8.67
C ILE A 302 17.31 -7.28 -9.74
N ARG A 303 18.56 -6.88 -9.57
CA ARG A 303 19.64 -7.17 -10.51
C ARG A 303 19.87 -8.68 -10.68
N ARG A 304 19.92 -9.44 -9.57
CA ARG A 304 20.14 -10.90 -9.63
C ARG A 304 18.97 -11.66 -10.26
N VAL A 305 17.75 -11.22 -9.96
CA VAL A 305 16.54 -11.87 -10.49
C VAL A 305 16.32 -11.49 -11.95
N SER A 306 16.45 -10.21 -12.30
CA SER A 306 16.20 -9.70 -13.66
C SER A 306 17.25 -10.13 -14.69
N ALA A 307 18.40 -10.68 -14.27
CA ALA A 307 19.36 -11.28 -15.19
C ALA A 307 18.77 -12.41 -16.04
N GLN A 308 17.73 -13.10 -15.54
CA GLN A 308 17.03 -14.20 -16.22
C GLN A 308 15.66 -13.80 -16.78
N HIS A 309 15.11 -12.68 -16.32
CA HIS A 309 13.77 -12.18 -16.62
C HIS A 309 13.83 -10.70 -17.00
N TYR A 310 12.78 -10.17 -17.60
CA TYR A 310 12.69 -8.75 -17.91
C TYR A 310 12.08 -7.98 -16.75
N ALA A 311 12.88 -7.17 -16.06
CA ALA A 311 12.39 -6.27 -15.05
C ALA A 311 11.83 -5.02 -15.71
N PHE A 312 10.56 -4.74 -15.49
CA PHE A 312 9.97 -3.44 -15.74
C PHE A 312 10.22 -2.54 -14.53
N MET A 313 10.47 -1.28 -14.83
CA MET A 313 10.89 -0.28 -13.87
C MET A 313 10.12 -0.21 -12.58
N PRO A 314 10.81 0.02 -11.45
CA PRO A 314 10.17 0.42 -10.23
C PRO A 314 9.47 1.76 -10.43
N VAL A 315 8.17 1.80 -10.24
CA VAL A 315 7.42 3.05 -10.07
C VAL A 315 7.56 3.43 -8.61
N ILE A 316 8.20 4.56 -8.33
CA ILE A 316 8.31 5.08 -6.97
C ILE A 316 6.96 5.71 -6.62
N GLN A 317 6.31 5.16 -5.60
CA GLN A 317 5.08 5.71 -5.03
C GLN A 317 5.32 5.98 -3.54
N GLY A 318 5.60 7.21 -3.20
CA GLY A 318 6.02 7.57 -1.85
C GLY A 318 7.31 6.81 -1.47
N GLU A 319 7.27 6.10 -0.35
CA GLU A 319 8.39 5.31 0.18
C GLU A 319 8.43 3.86 -0.35
N SER A 320 7.55 3.51 -1.29
CA SER A 320 7.46 2.18 -1.87
C SER A 320 7.89 2.18 -3.32
N ARG A 321 8.64 1.15 -3.72
CA ARG A 321 8.89 0.82 -5.12
C ARG A 321 7.91 -0.28 -5.54
N LEU A 322 7.06 0.02 -6.53
CA LEU A 322 6.25 -0.99 -7.20
C LEU A 322 7.09 -1.61 -8.32
N VAL A 323 7.24 -2.90 -8.28
CA VAL A 323 8.10 -3.65 -9.22
C VAL A 323 7.27 -4.62 -10.01
N SER A 324 7.44 -4.64 -11.34
CA SER A 324 7.00 -5.72 -12.21
C SER A 324 8.20 -6.39 -12.86
N ILE A 325 8.18 -7.72 -12.86
CA ILE A 325 9.16 -8.55 -13.56
C ILE A 325 8.41 -9.49 -14.49
N TYR A 326 8.77 -9.48 -15.76
CA TYR A 326 8.09 -10.25 -16.80
C TYR A 326 8.82 -11.55 -17.09
N THR A 327 8.05 -12.61 -17.31
CA THR A 327 8.52 -13.89 -17.81
C THR A 327 8.20 -13.94 -19.30
N VAL A 328 9.14 -13.56 -20.16
CA VAL A 328 8.92 -13.54 -21.62
C VAL A 328 9.58 -14.77 -22.24
N THR A 329 8.77 -15.69 -22.71
CA THR A 329 9.21 -16.93 -23.35
C THR A 329 9.58 -16.73 -24.83
N HIS A 330 9.11 -15.64 -25.46
CA HIS A 330 9.41 -15.29 -26.84
C HIS A 330 9.59 -13.78 -26.98
N ASP A 331 10.44 -13.38 -27.91
CA ASP A 331 10.66 -11.96 -28.22
C ASP A 331 9.95 -11.59 -29.53
N LEU A 332 9.42 -10.39 -29.62
CA LEU A 332 8.75 -9.87 -30.79
C LEU A 332 9.55 -8.71 -31.40
N PRO A 333 9.80 -8.70 -32.72
CA PRO A 333 10.27 -7.49 -33.38
C PRO A 333 9.28 -6.35 -33.19
N LEU A 334 9.76 -5.12 -32.92
CA LEU A 334 8.89 -3.94 -32.74
C LEU A 334 8.02 -3.67 -33.99
N THR A 335 8.43 -4.15 -35.16
CA THR A 335 7.65 -4.07 -36.39
C THR A 335 6.35 -4.87 -36.36
N ARG A 336 6.22 -5.84 -35.46
CA ARG A 336 5.01 -6.66 -35.27
C ARG A 336 4.10 -6.13 -34.17
N VAL A 337 4.49 -5.07 -33.48
CA VAL A 337 3.67 -4.40 -32.45
C VAL A 337 2.76 -3.38 -33.14
N ALA A 338 1.51 -3.74 -33.36
CA ALA A 338 0.58 -2.96 -34.20
C ALA A 338 0.37 -1.54 -33.69
N ASP A 339 0.17 -1.39 -32.38
CA ASP A 339 -0.18 -0.09 -31.74
C ASP A 339 1.05 0.78 -31.43
N LEU A 340 2.26 0.38 -31.82
CA LEU A 340 3.46 1.20 -31.64
C LEU A 340 3.64 2.13 -32.83
N PRO A 341 3.56 3.47 -32.65
CA PRO A 341 3.68 4.45 -33.74
C PRO A 341 5.01 4.31 -34.49
N VAL A 342 4.97 4.56 -35.80
CA VAL A 342 6.15 4.39 -36.70
C VAL A 342 7.27 5.34 -36.32
N ASP A 343 6.96 6.58 -35.97
CA ASP A 343 7.92 7.59 -35.51
C ASP A 343 8.63 7.16 -34.22
N GLN A 344 7.89 6.66 -33.25
CA GLN A 344 8.46 6.13 -32.01
C GLN A 344 9.34 4.90 -32.28
N ARG A 345 8.90 4.01 -33.16
CA ARG A 345 9.68 2.84 -33.59
C ARG A 345 11.01 3.26 -34.21
N ASN A 346 11.01 4.26 -35.06
CA ASN A 346 12.22 4.77 -35.71
C ASN A 346 13.21 5.35 -34.69
N LEU A 347 12.70 6.11 -33.69
CA LEU A 347 13.53 6.63 -32.59
C LEU A 347 14.18 5.49 -31.77
N LEU A 348 13.42 4.44 -31.46
CA LEU A 348 13.91 3.28 -30.75
C LEU A 348 14.98 2.52 -31.56
N GLN A 349 14.74 2.30 -32.87
CA GLN A 349 15.68 1.63 -33.76
C GLN A 349 16.98 2.41 -33.92
N ALA A 350 16.94 3.75 -33.91
CA ALA A 350 18.15 4.58 -33.94
C ALA A 350 19.05 4.39 -32.70
N LYS A 351 18.50 3.89 -31.61
CA LYS A 351 19.22 3.49 -30.37
C LYS A 351 19.40 1.96 -30.26
N ASP A 352 19.29 1.25 -31.37
CA ASP A 352 19.40 -0.21 -31.48
C ASP A 352 18.38 -1.03 -30.64
N ILE A 353 17.27 -0.39 -30.27
CA ILE A 353 16.13 -1.05 -29.63
C ILE A 353 15.20 -1.56 -30.72
N ARG A 354 15.29 -2.85 -31.07
CA ARG A 354 14.58 -3.45 -32.22
C ARG A 354 13.49 -4.42 -31.85
N THR A 355 13.44 -4.83 -30.57
CA THR A 355 12.54 -5.88 -30.10
C THR A 355 11.74 -5.44 -28.88
N ALA A 356 10.65 -6.14 -28.64
CA ALA A 356 9.81 -5.96 -27.45
C ALA A 356 10.63 -6.09 -26.16
N LYS A 357 11.47 -7.10 -26.09
CA LYS A 357 12.42 -7.30 -24.99
C LYS A 357 13.34 -6.10 -24.81
N GLY A 358 13.97 -5.67 -25.90
CA GLY A 358 14.87 -4.52 -25.87
C GLY A 358 14.17 -3.26 -25.33
N LEU A 359 12.92 -3.02 -25.71
CA LEU A 359 12.16 -1.87 -25.22
C LEU A 359 11.77 -2.01 -23.72
N LEU A 360 11.37 -3.22 -23.28
CA LEU A 360 11.03 -3.45 -21.87
C LEU A 360 12.22 -3.27 -20.95
N THR A 361 13.43 -3.63 -21.41
CA THR A 361 14.68 -3.54 -20.63
C THR A 361 15.41 -2.21 -20.78
N ALA A 362 15.03 -1.37 -21.75
CA ALA A 362 15.63 -0.04 -21.93
C ALA A 362 15.48 0.81 -20.67
N SER A 363 16.52 1.58 -20.33
CA SER A 363 16.43 2.48 -19.18
C SER A 363 15.46 3.64 -19.47
N PRO A 364 14.73 4.14 -18.49
CA PRO A 364 13.87 5.30 -18.68
C PRO A 364 14.63 6.56 -19.10
N SER A 365 15.82 6.74 -18.54
CA SER A 365 16.68 7.85 -18.92
C SER A 365 16.99 7.83 -20.42
N LEU A 366 17.28 6.65 -20.99
CA LEU A 366 17.50 6.51 -22.42
C LEU A 366 16.22 6.84 -23.22
N LEU A 367 15.06 6.38 -22.78
CA LEU A 367 13.80 6.66 -23.46
C LEU A 367 13.45 8.16 -23.40
N THR A 368 13.66 8.80 -22.24
CA THR A 368 13.48 10.25 -22.08
C THR A 368 14.46 11.06 -22.96
N GLU A 369 15.72 10.62 -23.05
CA GLU A 369 16.74 11.26 -23.91
C GLU A 369 16.30 11.33 -25.38
N ILE A 370 15.58 10.32 -25.85
CA ILE A 370 15.05 10.29 -27.23
C ILE A 370 13.62 10.82 -27.35
N GLY A 371 13.14 11.51 -26.33
CA GLY A 371 11.83 12.17 -26.36
C GLY A 371 10.63 11.24 -26.17
N LEU A 372 10.82 10.02 -25.64
CA LEU A 372 9.77 9.04 -25.40
C LEU A 372 9.43 8.97 -23.92
N ASP A 373 8.13 8.99 -23.61
CA ASP A 373 7.65 8.67 -22.28
C ASP A 373 7.72 7.15 -22.06
N SER A 374 8.52 6.77 -21.07
CA SER A 374 8.85 5.38 -20.78
C SER A 374 7.63 4.50 -20.50
N GLU A 375 6.61 5.03 -19.87
CA GLU A 375 5.40 4.28 -19.54
C GLU A 375 4.50 4.11 -20.77
N THR A 376 4.29 5.19 -21.50
CA THR A 376 3.41 5.22 -22.67
C THR A 376 3.93 4.36 -23.81
N VAL A 377 5.24 4.44 -24.12
CA VAL A 377 5.84 3.70 -25.23
C VAL A 377 5.87 2.18 -25.03
N ARG A 378 5.86 1.72 -23.78
CA ARG A 378 5.85 0.28 -23.45
C ARG A 378 4.48 -0.37 -23.49
N LYS A 379 3.38 0.39 -23.37
CA LYS A 379 2.01 -0.15 -23.35
C LYS A 379 1.67 -1.02 -24.56
N PRO A 380 1.95 -0.62 -25.81
CA PRO A 380 1.70 -1.47 -26.98
C PRO A 380 2.44 -2.78 -26.94
N VAL A 381 3.70 -2.75 -26.50
CA VAL A 381 4.54 -3.96 -26.39
C VAL A 381 4.02 -4.91 -25.33
N ILE A 382 3.63 -4.39 -24.18
CA ILE A 382 3.04 -5.18 -23.10
C ILE A 382 1.78 -5.89 -23.57
N ARG A 383 0.86 -5.17 -24.25
CA ARG A 383 -0.35 -5.78 -24.82
C ARG A 383 -0.07 -6.83 -25.89
N ALA A 384 0.98 -6.66 -26.68
CA ALA A 384 1.35 -7.63 -27.72
C ALA A 384 2.00 -8.90 -27.16
N LEU A 385 2.70 -8.80 -26.03
CA LEU A 385 3.35 -9.94 -25.38
C LEU A 385 2.43 -10.72 -24.44
N PHE A 386 1.45 -10.02 -23.83
CA PHE A 386 0.55 -10.55 -22.79
C PHE A 386 -0.92 -10.27 -23.18
N PRO A 387 -1.40 -10.91 -24.25
CA PRO A 387 -2.73 -10.70 -24.81
C PRO A 387 -3.88 -11.13 -23.89
#